data_d0ec9d04ecbc97eac5d27c0084e5fa99
#
_entry.id   d0ec9d04ecbc97eac5d27c0084e5fa99
#
_cell.length_a   1.000
_cell.length_b   1.000
_cell.length_c   1.000
_cell.angle_alpha   90.00
_cell.angle_beta   90.00
_cell.angle_gamma   90.00
#
_symmetry.space_group_name_H-M   'P 1'
#
loop_
_entity.id
_entity.type
_entity.pdbx_description
1 polymer ?
#
loop_
_entity_poly.entity_id
_entity_poly.type
_entity_poly.pdbx_seq_one_letter_code
_entity_poly.pdbx_strand_id
1 'polypeptide(L)'
;MNILILGSGGREHALAWAVMQNPKCDRLIVAPGNAGIAKIADCASLNAEDGGAVVTFAEENAIDFVIVGPEAPLAAGVADRLRDAGILVFGPSEAAARLEASKSFTKEICDAADAPTAGYGHFTDAEAAKAHVRASGAPIVVKADGLAAGKGVIVAMDEQTALDAIDDMFGGAFGGAGAEVVIEEFMEGEEASLFVLCDGEEILSIGTAQDHKRVGEGDTGLNTGGMGAYSPAPILSAEVEARAMEEIVKPTMRVMAERGMPYQGVLYAGLMIKDGQPRLVEYNVRFGDPECQVLMMRLGAQALDLMQAAAEGRLADARVNWAEDHAITVVMAANGYPGDYQKGSEIKGLAALPEDSMNMVFHAGTKAEGDKILANGGRVLNVTARGDSLTEARDRAYAMVDQIDWPEGFVRRDIGWRAL
;
A
#
# COMPACT_ATOMS: atom_id res chain seq x y z
N MET A 1 22.91 7.96 -9.93
CA MET A 1 22.20 6.76 -10.41
C MET A 1 21.02 7.17 -11.28
N ASN A 2 20.81 6.43 -12.37
CA ASN A 2 19.57 6.50 -13.13
C ASN A 2 18.56 5.52 -12.50
N ILE A 3 17.41 6.02 -12.12
CA ILE A 3 16.42 5.25 -11.36
C ILE A 3 15.12 5.14 -12.16
N LEU A 4 14.52 3.96 -12.16
CA LEU A 4 13.20 3.70 -12.71
C LEU A 4 12.24 3.34 -11.58
N ILE A 5 11.09 4.05 -11.49
CA ILE A 5 9.97 3.64 -10.63
C ILE A 5 8.86 3.10 -11.52
N LEU A 6 8.37 1.89 -11.23
CA LEU A 6 7.21 1.31 -11.90
C LEU A 6 5.93 1.68 -11.16
N GLY A 7 4.95 2.22 -11.88
CA GLY A 7 3.62 2.57 -11.37
C GLY A 7 3.20 4.01 -11.69
N SER A 8 2.03 4.41 -11.18
CA SER A 8 1.40 5.69 -11.56
C SER A 8 0.54 6.32 -10.47
N GLY A 9 0.48 5.72 -9.29
CA GLY A 9 -0.39 6.17 -8.19
C GLY A 9 0.20 7.28 -7.32
N GLY A 10 -0.52 7.61 -6.27
CA GLY A 10 -0.05 8.55 -5.25
C GLY A 10 1.19 8.04 -4.51
N ARG A 11 1.27 6.75 -4.29
CA ARG A 11 2.44 6.05 -3.77
C ARG A 11 3.68 6.29 -4.63
N GLU A 12 3.58 6.10 -5.94
CA GLU A 12 4.71 6.30 -6.85
C GLU A 12 5.10 7.77 -6.94
N HIS A 13 4.14 8.70 -6.83
CA HIS A 13 4.49 10.12 -6.75
C HIS A 13 5.25 10.46 -5.46
N ALA A 14 4.84 9.90 -4.33
CA ALA A 14 5.53 10.10 -3.06
C ALA A 14 6.95 9.48 -3.07
N LEU A 15 7.10 8.27 -3.63
CA LEU A 15 8.40 7.65 -3.86
C LEU A 15 9.28 8.52 -4.77
N ALA A 16 8.76 9.00 -5.89
CA ALA A 16 9.48 9.87 -6.82
C ALA A 16 9.95 11.15 -6.14
N TRP A 17 9.07 11.78 -5.34
CA TRP A 17 9.40 12.99 -4.58
C TRP A 17 10.54 12.75 -3.58
N ALA A 18 10.51 11.65 -2.82
CA ALA A 18 11.54 11.31 -1.86
C ALA A 18 12.88 10.97 -2.54
N VAL A 19 12.84 10.20 -3.62
CA VAL A 19 14.01 9.81 -4.42
C VAL A 19 14.72 11.03 -5.02
N MET A 20 13.96 11.98 -5.57
CA MET A 20 14.52 13.20 -6.17
C MET A 20 15.22 14.13 -5.17
N GLN A 21 14.94 14.01 -3.89
CA GLN A 21 15.63 14.78 -2.84
C GLN A 21 17.02 14.20 -2.51
N ASN A 22 17.31 12.97 -2.90
CA ASN A 22 18.59 12.33 -2.61
C ASN A 22 19.62 12.65 -3.69
N PRO A 23 20.82 13.18 -3.33
CA PRO A 23 21.87 13.55 -4.29
C PRO A 23 22.42 12.37 -5.09
N LYS A 24 22.13 11.13 -4.75
CA LYS A 24 22.48 9.94 -5.57
C LYS A 24 21.60 9.77 -6.81
N CYS A 25 20.44 10.42 -6.86
CA CYS A 25 19.55 10.37 -8.01
C CYS A 25 20.00 11.38 -9.06
N ASP A 26 20.63 10.91 -10.14
CA ASP A 26 21.04 11.75 -11.27
C ASP A 26 19.90 11.93 -12.28
N ARG A 27 19.11 10.88 -12.49
CA ARG A 27 17.94 10.87 -13.38
C ARG A 27 16.86 9.95 -12.84
N LEU A 28 15.61 10.40 -12.88
CA LEU A 28 14.44 9.60 -12.50
C LEU A 28 13.49 9.46 -13.69
N ILE A 29 13.10 8.20 -13.98
CA ILE A 29 12.01 7.86 -14.90
C ILE A 29 10.94 7.14 -14.10
N VAL A 30 9.66 7.46 -14.37
CA VAL A 30 8.52 6.76 -13.78
C VAL A 30 7.63 6.23 -14.88
N ALA A 31 7.26 4.96 -14.83
CA ALA A 31 6.50 4.31 -15.88
C ALA A 31 5.24 3.60 -15.32
N PRO A 32 4.03 4.00 -15.77
CA PRO A 32 3.76 5.07 -16.72
C PRO A 32 3.75 6.49 -16.14
N GLY A 33 3.75 6.67 -14.79
CA GLY A 33 3.65 7.96 -14.14
C GLY A 33 2.26 8.62 -14.24
N ASN A 34 2.18 9.88 -13.80
CA ASN A 34 0.95 10.69 -13.84
C ASN A 34 1.28 12.18 -14.00
N ALA A 35 0.24 13.04 -14.02
CA ALA A 35 0.42 14.47 -14.26
C ALA A 35 1.26 15.21 -13.18
N GLY A 36 1.26 14.73 -11.94
CA GLY A 36 2.10 15.30 -10.88
C GLY A 36 3.55 14.83 -10.99
N ILE A 37 3.76 13.54 -11.23
CA ILE A 37 5.09 12.96 -11.45
C ILE A 37 5.81 13.62 -12.62
N ALA A 38 5.10 13.91 -13.70
CA ALA A 38 5.64 14.56 -14.88
C ALA A 38 6.23 15.97 -14.62
N LYS A 39 5.95 16.57 -13.47
CA LYS A 39 6.56 17.85 -13.05
C LYS A 39 7.96 17.69 -12.45
N ILE A 40 8.29 16.49 -11.95
CA ILE A 40 9.52 16.22 -11.20
C ILE A 40 10.39 15.12 -11.80
N ALA A 41 9.87 14.32 -12.74
CA ALA A 41 10.57 13.20 -13.36
C ALA A 41 10.10 12.99 -14.81
N ASP A 42 10.90 12.25 -15.59
CA ASP A 42 10.48 11.80 -16.91
C ASP A 42 9.38 10.71 -16.75
N CYS A 43 8.32 10.80 -17.55
CA CYS A 43 7.32 9.74 -17.64
C CYS A 43 7.46 8.94 -18.93
N ALA A 44 7.37 7.62 -18.85
CA ALA A 44 7.51 6.72 -20.00
C ALA A 44 6.38 5.71 -20.08
N SER A 45 5.86 5.48 -21.30
CA SER A 45 4.88 4.41 -21.52
C SER A 45 5.60 3.05 -21.51
N LEU A 46 5.26 2.20 -20.55
CA LEU A 46 5.82 0.86 -20.37
C LEU A 46 4.77 -0.03 -19.73
N ASN A 47 4.65 -1.26 -20.21
CA ASN A 47 3.89 -2.29 -19.49
C ASN A 47 4.73 -2.80 -18.32
N ALA A 48 4.40 -2.37 -17.11
CA ALA A 48 5.15 -2.70 -15.90
C ALA A 48 5.06 -4.20 -15.51
N GLU A 49 4.10 -4.96 -16.06
CA GLU A 49 3.95 -6.40 -15.81
C GLU A 49 4.70 -7.26 -16.82
N ASP A 50 5.22 -6.68 -17.90
CA ASP A 50 6.05 -7.37 -18.87
C ASP A 50 7.53 -7.27 -18.48
N GLY A 51 8.04 -8.28 -17.76
CA GLY A 51 9.42 -8.31 -17.28
C GLY A 51 10.47 -8.19 -18.39
N GLY A 52 10.19 -8.74 -19.58
CA GLY A 52 11.10 -8.62 -20.73
C GLY A 52 11.15 -7.18 -21.25
N ALA A 53 9.99 -6.52 -21.38
CA ALA A 53 9.92 -5.12 -21.77
C ALA A 53 10.58 -4.19 -20.74
N VAL A 54 10.40 -4.48 -19.43
CA VAL A 54 11.03 -3.70 -18.35
C VAL A 54 12.54 -3.84 -18.37
N VAL A 55 13.10 -5.04 -18.56
CA VAL A 55 14.55 -5.28 -18.68
C VAL A 55 15.11 -4.52 -19.88
N THR A 56 14.49 -4.68 -21.06
CA THR A 56 14.93 -3.98 -22.29
C THR A 56 14.92 -2.47 -22.08
N PHE A 57 13.86 -1.93 -21.51
CA PHE A 57 13.75 -0.50 -21.22
C PHE A 57 14.84 -0.02 -20.25
N ALA A 58 15.14 -0.80 -19.22
CA ALA A 58 16.15 -0.47 -18.24
C ALA A 58 17.57 -0.47 -18.86
N GLU A 59 17.89 -1.43 -19.71
CA GLU A 59 19.16 -1.49 -20.46
C GLU A 59 19.31 -0.30 -21.44
N GLU A 60 18.28 -0.02 -22.25
CA GLU A 60 18.29 1.07 -23.23
C GLU A 60 18.41 2.45 -22.59
N ASN A 61 17.93 2.63 -21.35
CA ASN A 61 17.99 3.88 -20.60
C ASN A 61 19.10 3.94 -19.56
N ALA A 62 20.00 2.91 -19.53
CA ALA A 62 21.09 2.81 -18.56
C ALA A 62 20.59 2.98 -17.10
N ILE A 63 19.53 2.26 -16.75
CA ILE A 63 18.95 2.28 -15.40
C ILE A 63 19.85 1.46 -14.46
N ASP A 64 20.26 2.08 -13.36
CA ASP A 64 21.07 1.45 -12.32
C ASP A 64 20.20 0.77 -11.25
N PHE A 65 19.00 1.30 -10.97
CA PHE A 65 18.13 0.85 -9.89
C PHE A 65 16.66 0.95 -10.27
N VAL A 66 15.90 -0.12 -10.04
CA VAL A 66 14.46 -0.17 -10.27
C VAL A 66 13.72 -0.30 -8.95
N ILE A 67 12.69 0.54 -8.74
CA ILE A 67 11.77 0.48 -7.59
C ILE A 67 10.41 0.05 -8.13
N VAL A 68 9.90 -1.09 -7.65
CA VAL A 68 8.59 -1.59 -8.07
C VAL A 68 7.54 -1.07 -7.09
N GLY A 69 6.63 -0.22 -7.57
CA GLY A 69 5.59 0.39 -6.75
C GLY A 69 4.42 -0.56 -6.46
N PRO A 70 3.67 -1.04 -7.46
CA PRO A 70 2.47 -1.86 -7.27
C PRO A 70 2.77 -3.36 -7.14
N GLU A 71 1.78 -4.11 -6.67
CA GLU A 71 1.87 -5.56 -6.45
C GLU A 71 1.84 -6.39 -7.74
N ALA A 72 1.12 -5.95 -8.78
CA ALA A 72 0.92 -6.74 -9.98
C ALA A 72 2.23 -7.08 -10.72
N PRO A 73 3.18 -6.14 -10.95
CA PRO A 73 4.49 -6.46 -11.50
C PRO A 73 5.31 -7.42 -10.63
N LEU A 74 5.19 -7.34 -9.30
CA LEU A 74 5.87 -8.24 -8.37
C LEU A 74 5.33 -9.66 -8.51
N ALA A 75 4.02 -9.82 -8.54
CA ALA A 75 3.34 -11.10 -8.76
C ALA A 75 3.60 -11.66 -10.17
N ALA A 76 3.93 -10.82 -11.14
CA ALA A 76 4.33 -11.21 -12.50
C ALA A 76 5.83 -11.55 -12.63
N GLY A 77 6.62 -11.53 -11.54
CA GLY A 77 8.03 -11.90 -11.54
C GLY A 77 8.99 -10.88 -12.17
N VAL A 78 8.57 -9.61 -12.27
CA VAL A 78 9.40 -8.54 -12.87
C VAL A 78 10.70 -8.35 -12.09
N ALA A 79 10.65 -8.44 -10.76
CA ALA A 79 11.84 -8.31 -9.93
C ALA A 79 12.85 -9.45 -10.19
N ASP A 80 12.38 -10.67 -10.43
CA ASP A 80 13.25 -11.81 -10.76
C ASP A 80 13.94 -11.60 -12.11
N ARG A 81 13.20 -11.14 -13.13
CA ARG A 81 13.75 -10.82 -14.46
C ARG A 81 14.84 -9.75 -14.42
N LEU A 82 14.64 -8.72 -13.60
CA LEU A 82 15.65 -7.66 -13.42
C LEU A 82 16.90 -8.19 -12.72
N ARG A 83 16.76 -8.99 -11.67
CA ARG A 83 17.90 -9.64 -10.99
C ARG A 83 18.68 -10.57 -11.91
N ASP A 84 17.99 -11.39 -12.72
CA ASP A 84 18.59 -12.27 -13.71
C ASP A 84 19.38 -11.48 -14.76
N ALA A 85 18.95 -10.27 -15.10
CA ALA A 85 19.66 -9.35 -16.00
C ALA A 85 20.78 -8.55 -15.29
N GLY A 86 20.99 -8.73 -13.97
CA GLY A 86 22.00 -8.01 -13.20
C GLY A 86 21.63 -6.56 -12.87
N ILE A 87 20.36 -6.21 -12.98
CA ILE A 87 19.84 -4.86 -12.65
C ILE A 87 19.37 -4.86 -11.20
N LEU A 88 19.86 -3.90 -10.40
CA LEU A 88 19.44 -3.75 -9.01
C LEU A 88 17.95 -3.42 -8.93
N VAL A 89 17.20 -4.14 -8.08
CA VAL A 89 15.76 -3.93 -7.95
C VAL A 89 15.31 -4.00 -6.50
N PHE A 90 14.44 -3.06 -6.11
CA PHE A 90 13.73 -3.05 -4.84
C PHE A 90 12.32 -3.61 -5.04
N GLY A 91 12.06 -4.78 -4.46
CA GLY A 91 10.82 -5.54 -4.52
C GLY A 91 11.09 -7.04 -4.35
N PRO A 92 10.17 -7.82 -3.76
CA PRO A 92 10.33 -9.25 -3.58
C PRO A 92 10.30 -10.03 -4.90
N SER A 93 10.77 -11.28 -4.85
CA SER A 93 10.60 -12.25 -5.95
C SER A 93 9.11 -12.59 -6.14
N GLU A 94 8.77 -13.17 -7.30
CA GLU A 94 7.43 -13.71 -7.57
C GLU A 94 7.00 -14.70 -6.47
N ALA A 95 7.90 -15.59 -6.07
CA ALA A 95 7.64 -16.57 -5.02
C ALA A 95 7.33 -15.91 -3.67
N ALA A 96 8.05 -14.84 -3.30
CA ALA A 96 7.82 -14.10 -2.06
C ALA A 96 6.61 -13.16 -2.15
N ALA A 97 6.28 -12.65 -3.33
CA ALA A 97 5.10 -11.81 -3.57
C ALA A 97 3.78 -12.57 -3.34
N ARG A 98 3.80 -13.88 -3.28
CA ARG A 98 2.64 -14.71 -2.88
C ARG A 98 2.09 -14.35 -1.50
N LEU A 99 2.87 -13.72 -0.62
CA LEU A 99 2.38 -13.21 0.66
C LEU A 99 1.25 -12.17 0.52
N GLU A 100 1.12 -11.49 -0.62
CA GLU A 100 -0.03 -10.64 -0.94
C GLU A 100 -0.94 -11.30 -1.98
N ALA A 101 -0.34 -11.98 -2.97
CA ALA A 101 -1.06 -12.54 -4.10
C ALA A 101 -1.95 -13.74 -3.76
N SER A 102 -1.69 -14.45 -2.66
CA SER A 102 -2.49 -15.58 -2.19
C SER A 102 -2.69 -15.53 -0.68
N LYS A 103 -3.95 -15.38 -0.26
CA LYS A 103 -4.33 -15.33 1.16
C LYS A 103 -4.19 -16.71 1.82
N SER A 104 -4.50 -17.77 1.08
CA SER A 104 -4.29 -19.16 1.53
C SER A 104 -2.80 -19.43 1.80
N PHE A 105 -1.92 -19.00 0.90
CA PHE A 105 -0.48 -19.10 1.11
C PHE A 105 -0.02 -18.31 2.34
N THR A 106 -0.52 -17.09 2.53
CA THR A 106 -0.19 -16.28 3.72
C THR A 106 -0.60 -17.01 5.00
N LYS A 107 -1.77 -17.63 5.02
CA LYS A 107 -2.22 -18.42 6.17
C LYS A 107 -1.34 -19.65 6.43
N GLU A 108 -0.95 -20.38 5.40
CA GLU A 108 0.02 -21.49 5.52
C GLU A 108 1.37 -21.05 6.09
N ILE A 109 1.83 -19.86 5.71
CA ILE A 109 3.07 -19.29 6.27
C ILE A 109 2.85 -18.88 7.73
N CYS A 110 1.72 -18.27 8.07
CA CYS A 110 1.39 -17.91 9.46
C CYS A 110 1.32 -19.17 10.36
N ASP A 111 0.68 -20.23 9.91
CA ASP A 111 0.63 -21.50 10.65
C ASP A 111 2.02 -22.09 10.87
N ALA A 112 2.87 -22.11 9.84
CA ALA A 112 4.25 -22.60 9.94
C ALA A 112 5.15 -21.72 10.82
N ALA A 113 4.84 -20.42 10.90
CA ALA A 113 5.55 -19.44 11.71
C ALA A 113 5.03 -19.32 13.14
N ASP A 114 3.91 -19.95 13.47
CA ASP A 114 3.14 -19.74 14.71
C ASP A 114 2.78 -18.24 14.90
N ALA A 115 2.55 -17.53 13.79
CA ALA A 115 2.26 -16.10 13.80
C ALA A 115 0.77 -15.82 14.10
N PRO A 116 0.46 -14.98 15.11
CA PRO A 116 -0.92 -14.68 15.47
C PRO A 116 -1.71 -14.07 14.30
N THR A 117 -2.75 -14.74 13.85
CA THR A 117 -3.67 -14.29 12.79
C THR A 117 -5.10 -14.78 13.08
N ALA A 118 -6.07 -14.38 12.26
CA ALA A 118 -7.42 -14.88 12.33
C ALA A 118 -7.50 -16.39 12.08
N GLY A 119 -8.29 -17.11 12.87
CA GLY A 119 -8.68 -18.49 12.55
C GLY A 119 -9.38 -18.53 11.19
N TYR A 120 -9.11 -19.55 10.37
CA TYR A 120 -9.57 -19.55 8.99
C TYR A 120 -9.94 -20.93 8.46
N GLY A 121 -10.68 -20.92 7.34
CA GLY A 121 -10.90 -22.06 6.46
C GLY A 121 -10.63 -21.67 5.01
N HIS A 122 -10.03 -22.56 4.23
CA HIS A 122 -9.79 -22.38 2.80
C HIS A 122 -10.72 -23.31 1.99
N PHE A 123 -11.39 -22.78 0.97
CA PHE A 123 -12.42 -23.48 0.22
C PHE A 123 -12.28 -23.25 -1.29
N THR A 124 -12.34 -24.34 -2.03
CA THR A 124 -12.41 -24.39 -3.50
C THR A 124 -13.80 -24.77 -4.02
N ASP A 125 -14.77 -24.91 -3.11
CA ASP A 125 -16.14 -25.27 -3.40
C ASP A 125 -17.12 -24.39 -2.61
N ALA A 126 -18.08 -23.78 -3.32
CA ALA A 126 -19.02 -22.82 -2.74
C ALA A 126 -19.91 -23.43 -1.65
N GLU A 127 -20.38 -24.68 -1.82
CA GLU A 127 -21.28 -25.31 -0.85
C GLU A 127 -20.53 -25.68 0.44
N ALA A 128 -19.26 -26.10 0.32
CA ALA A 128 -18.42 -26.34 1.49
C ALA A 128 -18.14 -25.02 2.25
N ALA A 129 -17.86 -23.91 1.53
CA ALA A 129 -17.69 -22.59 2.11
C ALA A 129 -18.96 -22.12 2.85
N LYS A 130 -20.12 -22.25 2.23
CA LYS A 130 -21.43 -21.91 2.85
C LYS A 130 -21.74 -22.78 4.06
N ALA A 131 -21.43 -24.08 4.01
CA ALA A 131 -21.60 -24.96 5.14
C ALA A 131 -20.74 -24.53 6.34
N HIS A 132 -19.50 -24.07 6.07
CA HIS A 132 -18.63 -23.53 7.11
C HIS A 132 -19.21 -22.26 7.74
N VAL A 133 -19.71 -21.32 6.93
CA VAL A 133 -20.36 -20.08 7.43
C VAL A 133 -21.56 -20.42 8.33
N ARG A 134 -22.44 -21.33 7.89
CA ARG A 134 -23.61 -21.75 8.69
C ARG A 134 -23.21 -22.40 10.02
N ALA A 135 -22.10 -23.11 10.06
CA ALA A 135 -21.59 -23.73 11.28
C ALA A 135 -20.91 -22.75 12.23
N SER A 136 -20.18 -21.76 11.69
CA SER A 136 -19.41 -20.77 12.46
C SER A 136 -20.28 -19.59 12.92
N GLY A 137 -21.29 -19.21 12.12
CA GLY A 137 -22.12 -18.02 12.35
C GLY A 137 -21.40 -16.72 11.90
N ALA A 138 -22.08 -15.59 12.15
CA ALA A 138 -21.55 -14.26 11.91
C ALA A 138 -21.34 -13.51 13.26
N PRO A 139 -20.45 -12.48 13.32
CA PRO A 139 -19.70 -11.88 12.20
C PRO A 139 -18.55 -12.76 11.71
N ILE A 140 -18.27 -12.68 10.39
CA ILE A 140 -17.25 -13.49 9.72
C ILE A 140 -16.69 -12.70 8.52
N VAL A 141 -15.47 -13.02 8.06
CA VAL A 141 -14.85 -12.33 6.94
C VAL A 141 -14.64 -13.30 5.78
N VAL A 142 -15.17 -12.97 4.60
CA VAL A 142 -15.02 -13.75 3.37
C VAL A 142 -14.05 -13.02 2.45
N LYS A 143 -12.98 -13.71 2.04
CA LYS A 143 -11.92 -13.13 1.19
C LYS A 143 -11.73 -13.98 -0.06
N ALA A 144 -11.77 -13.36 -1.24
CA ALA A 144 -11.32 -14.01 -2.48
C ALA A 144 -9.80 -14.27 -2.42
N ASP A 145 -9.36 -15.48 -2.79
CA ASP A 145 -7.93 -15.80 -2.84
C ASP A 145 -7.32 -15.30 -4.15
N GLY A 146 -6.49 -14.27 -4.07
CA GLY A 146 -5.86 -13.61 -5.20
C GLY A 146 -5.90 -12.08 -5.09
N LEU A 147 -5.26 -11.42 -6.06
CA LEU A 147 -5.25 -9.95 -6.15
C LEU A 147 -6.63 -9.45 -6.62
N ALA A 148 -7.32 -8.72 -5.77
CA ALA A 148 -8.66 -8.17 -6.05
C ALA A 148 -8.75 -6.65 -5.78
N ALA A 149 -7.62 -5.94 -5.80
CA ALA A 149 -7.51 -4.49 -5.59
C ALA A 149 -8.29 -3.98 -4.37
N GLY A 150 -8.24 -4.72 -3.24
CA GLY A 150 -8.92 -4.37 -2.00
C GLY A 150 -10.44 -4.59 -2.00
N LYS A 151 -11.03 -5.07 -3.10
CA LYS A 151 -12.48 -5.29 -3.23
C LYS A 151 -12.90 -6.73 -2.91
N GLY A 152 -11.96 -7.67 -2.86
CA GLY A 152 -12.23 -9.10 -2.60
C GLY A 152 -12.36 -9.46 -1.11
N VAL A 153 -12.64 -8.50 -0.22
CA VAL A 153 -12.80 -8.73 1.22
C VAL A 153 -14.15 -8.21 1.67
N ILE A 154 -14.99 -9.10 2.16
CA ILE A 154 -16.33 -8.77 2.68
C ILE A 154 -16.38 -9.12 4.17
N VAL A 155 -16.57 -8.09 4.99
CA VAL A 155 -16.86 -8.24 6.41
C VAL A 155 -18.36 -8.44 6.55
N ALA A 156 -18.79 -9.66 6.80
CA ALA A 156 -20.20 -10.04 6.91
C ALA A 156 -20.63 -10.02 8.39
N MET A 157 -21.48 -9.06 8.74
CA MET A 157 -22.04 -8.94 10.08
C MET A 157 -23.24 -9.88 10.31
N ASP A 158 -23.77 -10.49 9.26
CA ASP A 158 -24.85 -11.47 9.27
C ASP A 158 -24.56 -12.61 8.28
N GLU A 159 -25.23 -13.75 8.49
CA GLU A 159 -25.03 -14.97 7.70
C GLU A 159 -25.37 -14.76 6.22
N GLN A 160 -26.46 -14.04 5.90
CA GLN A 160 -26.89 -13.86 4.52
C GLN A 160 -25.85 -13.08 3.72
N THR A 161 -25.31 -12.01 4.28
CA THR A 161 -24.21 -11.23 3.66
C THR A 161 -23.00 -12.12 3.34
N ALA A 162 -22.65 -13.06 4.23
CA ALA A 162 -21.54 -13.98 3.99
C ALA A 162 -21.84 -14.98 2.87
N LEU A 163 -23.07 -15.51 2.82
CA LEU A 163 -23.50 -16.45 1.78
C LEU A 163 -23.53 -15.77 0.40
N ASP A 164 -24.07 -14.56 0.32
CA ASP A 164 -24.10 -13.76 -0.92
C ASP A 164 -22.67 -13.43 -1.41
N ALA A 165 -21.76 -13.08 -0.49
CA ALA A 165 -20.35 -12.84 -0.82
C ALA A 165 -19.68 -14.10 -1.42
N ILE A 166 -19.96 -15.29 -0.90
CA ILE A 166 -19.44 -16.55 -1.45
C ILE A 166 -19.99 -16.78 -2.86
N ASP A 167 -21.30 -16.55 -3.08
CA ASP A 167 -21.94 -16.71 -4.39
C ASP A 167 -21.34 -15.74 -5.41
N ASP A 168 -21.11 -14.49 -5.05
CA ASP A 168 -20.50 -13.47 -5.92
C ASP A 168 -19.06 -13.86 -6.28
N MET A 169 -18.27 -14.33 -5.32
CA MET A 169 -16.88 -14.72 -5.54
C MET A 169 -16.77 -15.92 -6.48
N PHE A 170 -17.45 -17.00 -6.20
CA PHE A 170 -17.47 -18.18 -7.08
C PHE A 170 -18.23 -17.93 -8.39
N GLY A 171 -19.17 -16.98 -8.41
CA GLY A 171 -19.87 -16.52 -9.61
C GLY A 171 -19.02 -15.72 -10.59
N GLY A 172 -17.75 -15.45 -10.25
CA GLY A 172 -16.79 -14.78 -11.14
C GLY A 172 -16.76 -13.24 -11.02
N ALA A 173 -17.39 -12.65 -10.01
CA ALA A 173 -17.34 -11.19 -9.77
C ALA A 173 -15.90 -10.65 -9.61
N PHE A 174 -14.96 -11.51 -9.22
CA PHE A 174 -13.55 -11.19 -9.01
C PHE A 174 -12.61 -11.92 -9.99
N GLY A 175 -13.15 -12.41 -11.12
CA GLY A 175 -12.37 -13.15 -12.11
C GLY A 175 -11.72 -14.41 -11.51
N GLY A 176 -10.47 -14.68 -11.88
CA GLY A 176 -9.70 -15.82 -11.37
C GLY A 176 -9.45 -15.79 -9.86
N ALA A 177 -9.42 -14.62 -9.24
CA ALA A 177 -9.22 -14.47 -7.79
C ALA A 177 -10.39 -15.04 -6.97
N GLY A 178 -11.60 -15.14 -7.53
CA GLY A 178 -12.77 -15.71 -6.86
C GLY A 178 -12.91 -17.23 -6.98
N ALA A 179 -11.98 -17.92 -7.63
CA ALA A 179 -12.03 -19.38 -7.79
C ALA A 179 -11.83 -20.14 -6.46
N GLU A 180 -11.23 -19.48 -5.49
CA GLU A 180 -11.00 -19.98 -4.12
C GLU A 180 -11.32 -18.88 -3.13
N VAL A 181 -11.76 -19.24 -1.93
CA VAL A 181 -12.05 -18.29 -0.86
C VAL A 181 -11.39 -18.71 0.45
N VAL A 182 -10.95 -17.70 1.20
CA VAL A 182 -10.52 -17.84 2.59
C VAL A 182 -11.59 -17.21 3.47
N ILE A 183 -12.13 -17.97 4.41
CA ILE A 183 -13.11 -17.50 5.39
C ILE A 183 -12.43 -17.40 6.74
N GLU A 184 -12.45 -16.19 7.33
CA GLU A 184 -11.76 -15.90 8.58
C GLU A 184 -12.73 -15.50 9.68
N GLU A 185 -12.38 -15.80 10.92
CA GLU A 185 -13.05 -15.21 12.06
C GLU A 185 -12.97 -13.68 12.01
N PHE A 186 -14.00 -13.02 12.48
CA PHE A 186 -13.98 -11.56 12.62
C PHE A 186 -13.09 -11.16 13.81
N MET A 187 -12.05 -10.38 13.56
CA MET A 187 -11.20 -9.83 14.59
C MET A 187 -11.69 -8.44 15.01
N GLU A 188 -11.91 -8.27 16.33
CA GLU A 188 -12.19 -6.96 16.90
C GLU A 188 -10.88 -6.23 17.24
N GLY A 189 -10.86 -4.90 17.12
CA GLY A 189 -9.72 -4.06 17.48
C GLY A 189 -9.61 -2.82 16.59
N GLU A 190 -8.46 -2.19 16.65
CA GLU A 190 -8.08 -1.12 15.73
C GLU A 190 -7.04 -1.65 14.74
N GLU A 191 -7.26 -1.34 13.47
CA GLU A 191 -6.32 -1.72 12.41
C GLU A 191 -5.22 -0.68 12.28
N ALA A 192 -3.97 -1.13 12.14
CA ALA A 192 -2.83 -0.28 11.87
C ALA A 192 -1.78 -1.03 11.03
N SER A 193 -0.88 -0.25 10.42
CA SER A 193 0.09 -0.71 9.44
C SER A 193 1.50 -0.58 9.99
N LEU A 194 2.23 -1.69 10.03
CA LEU A 194 3.67 -1.72 10.33
C LEU A 194 4.44 -1.94 9.03
N PHE A 195 5.41 -1.08 8.76
CA PHE A 195 6.27 -1.17 7.57
C PHE A 195 7.69 -1.55 7.98
N VAL A 196 8.20 -2.59 7.33
CA VAL A 196 9.57 -3.03 7.52
C VAL A 196 10.27 -3.19 6.17
N LEU A 197 11.57 -2.95 6.13
CA LEU A 197 12.44 -3.36 5.04
C LEU A 197 13.07 -4.70 5.38
N CYS A 198 13.17 -5.56 4.38
CA CYS A 198 13.85 -6.84 4.47
C CYS A 198 14.87 -6.95 3.35
N ASP A 199 16.01 -7.59 3.60
CA ASP A 199 17.06 -7.84 2.59
C ASP A 199 17.38 -9.32 2.40
N GLY A 200 16.54 -10.20 2.91
CA GLY A 200 16.69 -11.64 2.93
C GLY A 200 17.24 -12.20 4.25
N GLU A 201 17.98 -11.41 5.00
CA GLU A 201 18.59 -11.77 6.29
C GLU A 201 18.13 -10.84 7.40
N GLU A 202 18.24 -9.54 7.19
CA GLU A 202 17.94 -8.49 8.17
C GLU A 202 16.55 -7.87 7.94
N ILE A 203 15.98 -7.38 9.04
CA ILE A 203 14.67 -6.71 9.06
C ILE A 203 14.81 -5.39 9.80
N LEU A 204 14.43 -4.30 9.14
CA LEU A 204 14.49 -2.95 9.68
C LEU A 204 13.11 -2.31 9.68
N SER A 205 12.57 -1.94 10.84
CA SER A 205 11.34 -1.16 10.92
C SER A 205 11.56 0.24 10.34
N ILE A 206 10.66 0.65 9.44
CA ILE A 206 10.65 1.95 8.79
C ILE A 206 9.37 2.73 9.05
N GLY A 207 8.65 2.37 10.11
CA GLY A 207 7.57 3.15 10.66
C GLY A 207 6.20 2.53 10.64
N THR A 208 5.29 3.27 11.21
CA THR A 208 3.89 2.88 11.36
C THR A 208 2.97 3.91 10.74
N ALA A 209 1.81 3.47 10.25
CA ALA A 209 0.75 4.34 9.80
C ALA A 209 -0.62 3.75 10.15
N GLN A 210 -1.64 4.59 10.13
CA GLN A 210 -3.03 4.14 10.26
C GLN A 210 -3.86 4.79 9.17
N ASP A 211 -4.57 3.98 8.39
CA ASP A 211 -5.40 4.42 7.29
C ASP A 211 -6.89 4.45 7.65
N HIS A 212 -7.68 5.08 6.79
CA HIS A 212 -9.13 5.13 6.86
C HIS A 212 -9.73 4.42 5.64
N LYS A 213 -10.05 3.13 5.78
CA LYS A 213 -10.48 2.27 4.66
C LYS A 213 -11.90 2.51 4.19
N ARG A 214 -12.80 2.99 5.05
CA ARG A 214 -14.19 3.24 4.69
C ARG A 214 -14.35 4.56 3.93
N VAL A 215 -15.25 4.57 2.95
CA VAL A 215 -15.48 5.74 2.08
C VAL A 215 -16.11 6.92 2.82
N GLY A 216 -16.96 6.68 3.81
CA GLY A 216 -17.70 7.69 4.56
C GLY A 216 -17.10 8.04 5.91
N GLU A 217 -17.41 9.24 6.40
CA GLU A 217 -17.05 9.70 7.74
C GLU A 217 -17.58 8.75 8.82
N GLY A 218 -16.88 8.68 9.95
CA GLY A 218 -17.20 7.76 11.04
C GLY A 218 -17.03 6.29 10.65
N ASP A 219 -16.17 6.02 9.64
CA ASP A 219 -15.89 4.67 9.12
C ASP A 219 -17.14 3.94 8.63
N THR A 220 -17.93 4.63 7.83
CA THR A 220 -19.17 4.11 7.23
C THR A 220 -19.03 3.83 5.74
N GLY A 221 -19.95 3.04 5.19
CA GLY A 221 -20.00 2.74 3.76
C GLY A 221 -19.04 1.63 3.33
N LEU A 222 -18.71 1.61 2.04
CA LEU A 222 -17.87 0.57 1.41
C LEU A 222 -16.40 0.70 1.77
N ASN A 223 -15.68 -0.42 1.73
CA ASN A 223 -14.22 -0.42 1.77
C ASN A 223 -13.64 0.21 0.51
N THR A 224 -12.51 0.88 0.67
CA THR A 224 -11.75 1.52 -0.40
C THR A 224 -10.28 1.12 -0.30
N GLY A 225 -9.44 1.66 -1.16
CA GLY A 225 -7.97 1.57 -1.02
C GLY A 225 -7.39 2.51 0.05
N GLY A 226 -8.23 3.21 0.82
CA GLY A 226 -7.85 4.21 1.83
C GLY A 226 -8.26 5.62 1.42
N MET A 227 -8.94 6.33 2.33
CA MET A 227 -9.40 7.71 2.15
C MET A 227 -8.48 8.73 2.83
N GLY A 228 -7.44 8.26 3.45
CA GLY A 228 -6.41 9.02 4.13
C GLY A 228 -5.64 8.16 5.10
N ALA A 229 -4.50 8.64 5.54
CA ALA A 229 -3.64 7.99 6.52
C ALA A 229 -2.84 9.00 7.32
N TYR A 230 -2.33 8.58 8.45
CA TYR A 230 -1.40 9.36 9.26
C TYR A 230 -0.27 8.48 9.82
N SER A 231 0.85 9.10 10.14
CA SER A 231 2.05 8.49 10.72
C SER A 231 2.70 9.44 11.73
N PRO A 232 3.16 8.93 12.89
CA PRO A 232 3.08 7.56 13.35
C PRO A 232 1.66 7.16 13.77
N ALA A 233 1.40 5.85 13.90
CA ALA A 233 0.14 5.31 14.42
C ALA A 233 0.25 5.12 15.94
N PRO A 234 -0.45 5.89 16.80
CA PRO A 234 -0.31 5.80 18.25
C PRO A 234 -0.68 4.44 18.84
N ILE A 235 -1.59 3.72 18.20
CA ILE A 235 -2.01 2.37 18.63
C ILE A 235 -0.87 1.34 18.50
N LEU A 236 0.08 1.56 17.59
CA LEU A 236 1.34 0.81 17.48
C LEU A 236 2.41 1.48 18.38
N SER A 237 2.21 1.42 19.70
CA SER A 237 3.25 1.83 20.65
C SER A 237 4.53 1.03 20.43
N ALA A 238 5.66 1.52 20.93
CA ALA A 238 6.94 0.82 20.83
C ALA A 238 6.88 -0.64 21.35
N GLU A 239 6.07 -0.89 22.40
CA GLU A 239 5.86 -2.23 22.94
C GLU A 239 5.06 -3.13 21.97
N VAL A 240 3.98 -2.60 21.39
CA VAL A 240 3.14 -3.33 20.41
C VAL A 240 3.92 -3.59 19.13
N GLU A 241 4.69 -2.60 18.66
CA GLU A 241 5.57 -2.76 17.49
C GLU A 241 6.62 -3.85 17.73
N ALA A 242 7.32 -3.81 18.88
CA ALA A 242 8.30 -4.83 19.24
C ALA A 242 7.68 -6.23 19.27
N ARG A 243 6.47 -6.35 19.83
CA ARG A 243 5.72 -7.61 19.85
C ARG A 243 5.36 -8.08 18.43
N ALA A 244 4.84 -7.20 17.58
CA ALA A 244 4.54 -7.53 16.19
C ALA A 244 5.79 -8.01 15.43
N MET A 245 6.92 -7.36 15.68
CA MET A 245 8.21 -7.80 15.11
C MET A 245 8.61 -9.20 15.57
N GLU A 246 8.53 -9.50 16.87
CA GLU A 246 9.00 -10.78 17.43
C GLU A 246 8.01 -11.93 17.15
N GLU A 247 6.71 -11.68 17.22
CA GLU A 247 5.69 -12.73 17.16
C GLU A 247 5.13 -12.94 15.74
N ILE A 248 5.24 -11.94 14.85
CA ILE A 248 4.62 -11.98 13.52
C ILE A 248 5.68 -11.86 12.41
N VAL A 249 6.41 -10.74 12.34
CA VAL A 249 7.25 -10.42 11.18
C VAL A 249 8.47 -11.34 11.10
N LYS A 250 9.28 -11.42 12.15
CA LYS A 250 10.52 -12.24 12.16
C LYS A 250 10.24 -13.73 11.94
N PRO A 251 9.24 -14.35 12.61
CA PRO A 251 8.93 -15.76 12.35
C PRO A 251 8.49 -16.01 10.91
N THR A 252 7.66 -15.12 10.35
CA THR A 252 7.23 -15.20 8.95
C THR A 252 8.43 -15.14 8.00
N MET A 253 9.32 -14.16 8.17
CA MET A 253 10.50 -14.02 7.30
C MET A 253 11.44 -15.22 7.41
N ARG A 254 11.61 -15.78 8.60
CA ARG A 254 12.37 -17.02 8.81
C ARG A 254 11.78 -18.19 8.03
N VAL A 255 10.47 -18.43 8.14
CA VAL A 255 9.78 -19.51 7.40
C VAL A 255 9.89 -19.31 5.90
N MET A 256 9.77 -18.06 5.41
CA MET A 256 9.97 -17.75 3.99
C MET A 256 11.38 -18.12 3.52
N ALA A 257 12.40 -17.77 4.27
CA ALA A 257 13.80 -18.14 3.96
C ALA A 257 14.03 -19.65 4.01
N GLU A 258 13.51 -20.34 5.03
CA GLU A 258 13.60 -21.81 5.17
C GLU A 258 12.92 -22.56 3.99
N ARG A 259 11.87 -21.97 3.40
CA ARG A 259 11.20 -22.48 2.20
C ARG A 259 11.90 -22.09 0.90
N GLY A 260 13.05 -21.45 0.94
CA GLY A 260 13.82 -21.02 -0.23
C GLY A 260 13.24 -19.78 -0.94
N MET A 261 12.44 -18.98 -0.23
CA MET A 261 11.82 -17.75 -0.72
C MET A 261 12.21 -16.56 0.18
N PRO A 262 13.52 -16.24 0.31
CA PRO A 262 13.96 -15.12 1.14
C PRO A 262 13.27 -13.83 0.67
N TYR A 263 12.76 -13.04 1.61
CA TYR A 263 12.03 -11.83 1.30
C TYR A 263 12.97 -10.62 1.19
N GLN A 264 12.90 -9.90 0.09
CA GLN A 264 13.67 -8.68 -0.15
C GLN A 264 12.77 -7.56 -0.65
N GLY A 265 12.77 -6.42 0.05
CA GLY A 265 11.91 -5.28 -0.28
C GLY A 265 11.19 -4.75 0.96
N VAL A 266 10.11 -4.00 0.75
CA VAL A 266 9.24 -3.57 1.84
C VAL A 266 8.16 -4.61 2.10
N LEU A 267 7.94 -4.92 3.37
CA LEU A 267 6.82 -5.71 3.83
C LEU A 267 5.91 -4.80 4.66
N TYR A 268 4.65 -4.72 4.27
CA TYR A 268 3.60 -4.06 5.01
C TYR A 268 2.77 -5.12 5.74
N ALA A 269 2.87 -5.16 7.07
CA ALA A 269 2.02 -5.97 7.92
C ALA A 269 0.80 -5.15 8.36
N GLY A 270 -0.39 -5.52 7.87
CA GLY A 270 -1.67 -5.04 8.36
C GLY A 270 -2.05 -5.78 9.64
N LEU A 271 -2.16 -5.05 10.74
CA LEU A 271 -2.34 -5.60 12.07
C LEU A 271 -3.68 -5.17 12.67
N MET A 272 -4.40 -6.10 13.27
CA MET A 272 -5.52 -5.83 14.17
C MET A 272 -4.98 -5.82 15.60
N ILE A 273 -5.19 -4.72 16.33
CA ILE A 273 -4.65 -4.54 17.68
C ILE A 273 -5.82 -4.45 18.66
N LYS A 274 -5.86 -5.37 19.61
CA LYS A 274 -6.82 -5.37 20.71
C LYS A 274 -6.07 -5.57 22.03
N ASP A 275 -6.26 -4.66 22.99
CA ASP A 275 -5.62 -4.71 24.32
C ASP A 275 -4.08 -4.85 24.25
N GLY A 276 -3.44 -4.17 23.28
CA GLY A 276 -1.99 -4.23 23.06
C GLY A 276 -1.49 -5.55 22.44
N GLN A 277 -2.39 -6.40 21.95
CA GLN A 277 -2.06 -7.67 21.27
C GLN A 277 -2.24 -7.50 19.76
N PRO A 278 -1.17 -7.53 18.97
CA PRO A 278 -1.26 -7.50 17.52
C PRO A 278 -1.57 -8.88 16.96
N ARG A 279 -2.46 -8.93 15.95
CA ARG A 279 -2.74 -10.11 15.13
C ARG A 279 -2.69 -9.73 13.66
N LEU A 280 -2.09 -10.55 12.83
CA LEU A 280 -1.97 -10.28 11.41
C LEU A 280 -3.36 -10.34 10.71
N VAL A 281 -3.69 -9.28 9.98
CA VAL A 281 -4.84 -9.23 9.07
C VAL A 281 -4.43 -9.71 7.68
N GLU A 282 -3.35 -9.14 7.16
CA GLU A 282 -2.79 -9.43 5.84
C GLU A 282 -1.37 -8.88 5.71
N TYR A 283 -0.61 -9.42 4.75
CA TYR A 283 0.61 -8.79 4.26
C TYR A 283 0.36 -8.10 2.93
N ASN A 284 1.06 -6.98 2.71
CA ASN A 284 1.22 -6.38 1.41
C ASN A 284 2.73 -6.33 1.09
N VAL A 285 3.10 -6.70 -0.14
CA VAL A 285 4.51 -6.88 -0.54
C VAL A 285 5.10 -5.62 -1.18
N ARG A 286 4.50 -4.50 -0.89
CA ARG A 286 4.82 -3.15 -1.40
C ARG A 286 4.38 -2.11 -0.37
N PHE A 287 4.79 -0.84 -0.59
CA PHE A 287 4.26 0.26 0.20
C PHE A 287 2.74 0.37 0.05
N GLY A 288 2.05 0.79 1.11
CA GLY A 288 0.64 1.12 1.06
C GLY A 288 0.35 2.38 0.23
N ASP A 289 -0.88 2.57 -0.15
CA ASP A 289 -1.40 3.79 -0.77
C ASP A 289 -2.78 4.07 -0.13
N PRO A 290 -2.89 5.03 0.83
CA PRO A 290 -2.08 6.24 0.93
C PRO A 290 -1.00 6.28 2.03
N GLU A 291 -0.61 5.20 2.67
CA GLU A 291 0.38 5.20 3.76
C GLU A 291 1.78 5.64 3.30
N CYS A 292 2.18 5.28 2.08
CA CYS A 292 3.47 5.67 1.50
C CYS A 292 3.66 7.18 1.52
N GLN A 293 2.62 7.96 1.26
CA GLN A 293 2.66 9.42 1.21
C GLN A 293 3.11 10.01 2.54
N VAL A 294 2.55 9.54 3.64
CA VAL A 294 2.95 10.01 4.98
C VAL A 294 4.32 9.50 5.41
N LEU A 295 4.68 8.27 5.01
CA LEU A 295 6.00 7.71 5.30
C LEU A 295 7.10 8.46 4.53
N MET A 296 6.91 8.71 3.23
CA MET A 296 7.89 9.41 2.41
C MET A 296 8.09 10.87 2.83
N MET A 297 7.03 11.55 3.25
CA MET A 297 7.14 12.89 3.82
C MET A 297 8.02 12.92 5.08
N ARG A 298 7.95 11.90 5.94
CA ARG A 298 8.76 11.78 7.16
C ARG A 298 10.18 11.26 6.91
N LEU A 299 10.35 10.34 5.95
CA LEU A 299 11.66 9.78 5.59
C LEU A 299 12.49 10.75 4.75
N GLY A 300 11.86 11.47 3.82
CA GLY A 300 12.57 12.35 2.90
C GLY A 300 13.63 11.62 2.08
N ALA A 301 14.75 12.30 1.84
CA ALA A 301 15.85 11.81 1.02
C ALA A 301 16.42 10.44 1.45
N GLN A 302 16.38 10.09 2.75
CA GLN A 302 16.93 8.83 3.24
C GLN A 302 16.18 7.59 2.71
N ALA A 303 14.96 7.77 2.19
CA ALA A 303 14.16 6.67 1.64
C ALA A 303 14.91 5.92 0.53
N LEU A 304 15.63 6.65 -0.35
CA LEU A 304 16.43 6.03 -1.41
C LEU A 304 17.58 5.20 -0.83
N ASP A 305 18.30 5.73 0.16
CA ASP A 305 19.42 5.00 0.79
C ASP A 305 18.95 3.71 1.46
N LEU A 306 17.80 3.75 2.12
CA LEU A 306 17.21 2.59 2.78
C LEU A 306 16.72 1.54 1.77
N MET A 307 16.04 1.94 0.71
CA MET A 307 15.60 1.03 -0.35
C MET A 307 16.79 0.40 -1.10
N GLN A 308 17.84 1.19 -1.37
CA GLN A 308 19.08 0.70 -1.96
C GLN A 308 19.77 -0.30 -1.03
N ALA A 309 19.88 -0.02 0.28
CA ALA A 309 20.47 -0.93 1.25
C ALA A 309 19.72 -2.27 1.31
N ALA A 310 18.37 -2.25 1.28
CA ALA A 310 17.55 -3.46 1.22
C ALA A 310 17.80 -4.26 -0.06
N ALA A 311 17.89 -3.60 -1.21
CA ALA A 311 18.14 -4.24 -2.50
C ALA A 311 19.55 -4.83 -2.60
N GLU A 312 20.54 -4.27 -1.91
CA GLU A 312 21.94 -4.71 -1.91
C GLU A 312 22.29 -5.69 -0.78
N GLY A 313 21.35 -6.09 0.09
CA GLY A 313 21.63 -6.96 1.23
C GLY A 313 22.49 -6.29 2.30
N ARG A 314 22.28 -5.02 2.59
CA ARG A 314 23.11 -4.21 3.51
C ARG A 314 22.29 -3.51 4.62
N LEU A 315 21.12 -4.06 4.98
CA LEU A 315 20.30 -3.46 6.04
C LEU A 315 20.95 -3.51 7.42
N ALA A 316 21.88 -4.43 7.67
CA ALA A 316 22.65 -4.48 8.92
C ALA A 316 23.34 -3.15 9.24
N ASP A 317 23.79 -2.43 8.23
CA ASP A 317 24.47 -1.15 8.36
C ASP A 317 23.51 0.07 8.32
N ALA A 318 22.25 -0.16 7.94
CA ALA A 318 21.27 0.90 7.79
C ALA A 318 20.67 1.34 9.14
N ARG A 319 20.32 2.61 9.22
CA ARG A 319 19.60 3.19 10.37
C ARG A 319 18.57 4.18 9.83
N VAL A 320 17.41 4.21 10.45
CA VAL A 320 16.36 5.18 10.14
C VAL A 320 16.46 6.35 11.09
N ASN A 321 16.56 7.55 10.54
CA ASN A 321 16.51 8.79 11.31
C ASN A 321 15.11 9.39 11.17
N TRP A 322 14.25 9.13 12.15
CA TRP A 322 12.91 9.69 12.15
C TRP A 322 12.92 11.16 12.55
N ALA A 323 12.16 11.97 11.81
CA ALA A 323 11.73 13.26 12.30
C ALA A 323 10.72 13.07 13.45
N GLU A 324 10.82 13.88 14.49
CA GLU A 324 9.90 13.85 15.63
C GLU A 324 8.53 14.47 15.33
N ASP A 325 8.15 14.53 14.07
CA ASP A 325 6.91 15.12 13.58
C ASP A 325 5.87 14.07 13.17
N HIS A 326 4.69 14.57 12.87
CA HIS A 326 3.56 13.82 12.38
C HIS A 326 3.29 14.17 10.91
N ALA A 327 2.80 13.20 10.17
CA ALA A 327 2.31 13.44 8.81
C ALA A 327 0.89 12.89 8.67
N ILE A 328 0.09 13.58 7.87
CA ILE A 328 -1.26 13.15 7.49
C ILE A 328 -1.47 13.36 6.00
N THR A 329 -2.23 12.48 5.38
CA THR A 329 -2.67 12.63 4.00
C THR A 329 -4.18 12.48 3.90
N VAL A 330 -4.83 13.39 3.18
CA VAL A 330 -6.27 13.37 2.89
C VAL A 330 -6.46 13.06 1.42
N VAL A 331 -7.18 11.98 1.14
CA VAL A 331 -7.47 11.57 -0.23
C VAL A 331 -8.67 12.34 -0.76
N MET A 332 -8.52 12.99 -1.91
CA MET A 332 -9.61 13.51 -2.71
C MET A 332 -9.99 12.48 -3.76
N ALA A 333 -11.23 12.02 -3.71
CA ALA A 333 -11.76 10.99 -4.61
C ALA A 333 -12.87 11.55 -5.51
N ALA A 334 -13.03 10.95 -6.69
CA ALA A 334 -14.11 11.29 -7.61
C ALA A 334 -15.47 10.88 -7.04
N ASN A 335 -16.50 11.70 -7.20
CA ASN A 335 -17.86 11.37 -6.79
C ASN A 335 -18.31 10.05 -7.41
N GLY A 336 -18.83 9.15 -6.57
CA GLY A 336 -19.20 7.78 -6.93
C GLY A 336 -18.18 6.71 -6.54
N TYR A 337 -16.91 7.08 -6.26
CA TYR A 337 -15.91 6.13 -5.77
C TYR A 337 -16.32 5.52 -4.41
N PRO A 338 -16.12 4.21 -4.15
CA PRO A 338 -15.39 3.19 -4.93
C PRO A 338 -16.23 2.49 -6.02
N GLY A 339 -17.47 2.91 -6.25
CA GLY A 339 -18.30 2.46 -7.37
C GLY A 339 -17.95 3.15 -8.68
N ASP A 340 -18.94 3.33 -9.55
CA ASP A 340 -18.78 4.00 -10.83
C ASP A 340 -18.56 5.51 -10.63
N TYR A 341 -17.55 6.04 -11.29
CA TYR A 341 -17.20 7.46 -11.27
C TYR A 341 -16.86 7.99 -12.67
N GLN A 342 -17.06 9.28 -12.86
CA GLN A 342 -16.71 9.94 -14.11
C GLN A 342 -15.27 10.42 -14.12
N LYS A 343 -14.63 10.41 -15.30
CA LYS A 343 -13.29 10.91 -15.56
C LYS A 343 -13.35 12.17 -16.42
N GLY A 344 -12.28 12.97 -16.37
CA GLY A 344 -12.09 14.13 -17.25
C GLY A 344 -12.53 15.46 -16.66
N SER A 345 -13.03 15.52 -15.43
CA SER A 345 -13.31 16.79 -14.75
C SER A 345 -12.02 17.54 -14.43
N GLU A 346 -12.02 18.87 -14.62
CA GLU A 346 -10.87 19.74 -14.39
C GLU A 346 -10.68 20.05 -12.91
N ILE A 347 -9.44 19.93 -12.42
CA ILE A 347 -9.05 20.26 -11.05
C ILE A 347 -8.28 21.58 -11.09
N LYS A 348 -8.76 22.57 -10.34
CA LYS A 348 -8.18 23.91 -10.28
C LYS A 348 -7.60 24.21 -8.90
N GLY A 349 -6.83 25.29 -8.81
CA GLY A 349 -6.24 25.77 -7.55
C GLY A 349 -4.90 25.14 -7.19
N LEU A 350 -4.49 24.03 -7.82
CA LEU A 350 -3.27 23.30 -7.47
C LEU A 350 -2.00 24.15 -7.53
N ALA A 351 -1.88 25.02 -8.53
CA ALA A 351 -0.67 25.83 -8.73
C ALA A 351 -0.44 26.91 -7.64
N ALA A 352 -1.45 27.20 -6.84
CA ALA A 352 -1.36 28.18 -5.76
C ALA A 352 -0.99 27.55 -4.40
N LEU A 353 -0.99 26.24 -4.31
CA LEU A 353 -0.70 25.53 -3.06
C LEU A 353 0.81 25.50 -2.77
N PRO A 354 1.19 25.55 -1.49
CA PRO A 354 2.58 25.31 -1.12
C PRO A 354 2.96 23.86 -1.44
N GLU A 355 4.11 23.68 -2.08
CA GLU A 355 4.75 22.38 -2.28
C GLU A 355 6.19 22.48 -1.75
N ASP A 356 6.42 21.92 -0.55
CA ASP A 356 7.70 21.99 0.16
C ASP A 356 7.89 20.73 1.03
N SER A 357 8.84 20.74 1.94
CA SER A 357 9.09 19.61 2.84
C SER A 357 7.98 19.38 3.89
N MET A 358 7.08 20.34 4.08
CA MET A 358 5.97 20.26 5.05
C MET A 358 4.62 20.04 4.38
N ASN A 359 4.49 20.35 3.10
CA ASN A 359 3.22 20.38 2.37
C ASN A 359 3.41 19.83 0.96
N MET A 360 2.62 18.83 0.58
CA MET A 360 2.65 18.25 -0.76
C MET A 360 1.26 17.81 -1.22
N VAL A 361 1.02 17.94 -2.53
CA VAL A 361 -0.12 17.32 -3.18
C VAL A 361 0.39 16.21 -4.09
N PHE A 362 0.31 14.97 -3.60
CA PHE A 362 0.67 13.82 -4.43
C PHE A 362 -0.49 13.46 -5.36
N HIS A 363 -0.23 13.47 -6.66
CA HIS A 363 -1.19 13.06 -7.66
C HIS A 363 -1.29 11.53 -7.72
N ALA A 364 -2.51 11.01 -7.79
CA ALA A 364 -2.82 9.62 -8.09
C ALA A 364 -3.48 9.54 -9.47
N GLY A 365 -4.78 9.36 -9.53
CA GLY A 365 -5.50 9.29 -10.79
C GLY A 365 -5.66 10.64 -11.48
N THR A 366 -4.59 11.22 -11.97
CA THR A 366 -4.61 12.50 -12.71
C THR A 366 -4.00 12.37 -14.10
N LYS A 367 -4.43 13.23 -15.02
CA LYS A 367 -3.95 13.34 -16.38
C LYS A 367 -3.79 14.83 -16.74
N ALA A 368 -2.75 15.18 -17.47
CA ALA A 368 -2.55 16.51 -18.02
C ALA A 368 -3.13 16.60 -19.44
N GLU A 369 -3.85 17.69 -19.74
CA GLU A 369 -4.25 18.09 -21.09
C GLU A 369 -3.94 19.58 -21.29
N GLY A 370 -2.85 19.88 -22.00
CA GLY A 370 -2.29 21.22 -22.04
C GLY A 370 -1.96 21.69 -20.61
N ASP A 371 -2.47 22.84 -20.22
CA ASP A 371 -2.24 23.43 -18.90
C ASP A 371 -3.24 22.93 -17.84
N LYS A 372 -4.18 22.03 -18.22
CA LYS A 372 -5.20 21.52 -17.32
C LYS A 372 -4.80 20.21 -16.66
N ILE A 373 -5.14 20.06 -15.40
CA ILE A 373 -5.09 18.80 -14.67
C ILE A 373 -6.50 18.24 -14.59
N LEU A 374 -6.68 17.01 -15.07
CA LEU A 374 -7.95 16.33 -15.10
C LEU A 374 -7.96 15.11 -14.20
N ALA A 375 -9.09 14.85 -13.54
CA ALA A 375 -9.33 13.62 -12.82
C ALA A 375 -9.41 12.42 -13.78
N ASN A 376 -8.66 11.36 -13.52
CA ASN A 376 -8.57 10.17 -14.36
C ASN A 376 -8.61 8.86 -13.57
N GLY A 377 -9.02 8.91 -12.31
CA GLY A 377 -9.09 7.77 -11.41
C GLY A 377 -10.16 7.93 -10.33
N GLY A 378 -10.33 6.92 -9.50
CA GLY A 378 -11.24 6.99 -8.35
C GLY A 378 -10.65 7.83 -7.22
N ARG A 379 -9.45 7.47 -6.73
CA ARG A 379 -8.62 8.34 -5.87
C ARG A 379 -7.76 9.20 -6.80
N VAL A 380 -7.77 10.50 -6.59
CA VAL A 380 -7.24 11.45 -7.58
C VAL A 380 -6.08 12.27 -7.04
N LEU A 381 -6.21 12.82 -5.83
CA LEU A 381 -5.16 13.57 -5.14
C LEU A 381 -4.99 13.07 -3.72
N ASN A 382 -3.78 13.23 -3.18
CA ASN A 382 -3.44 13.00 -1.78
C ASN A 382 -2.82 14.28 -1.22
N VAL A 383 -3.62 15.04 -0.49
CA VAL A 383 -3.18 16.29 0.12
C VAL A 383 -2.50 15.96 1.43
N THR A 384 -1.18 16.14 1.47
CA THR A 384 -0.33 15.62 2.54
C THR A 384 0.39 16.76 3.24
N ALA A 385 0.39 16.75 4.56
CA ALA A 385 1.10 17.74 5.35
C ALA A 385 1.80 17.11 6.56
N ARG A 386 2.86 17.80 7.03
CA ARG A 386 3.58 17.51 8.28
C ARG A 386 3.32 18.61 9.29
N GLY A 387 3.52 18.29 10.58
CA GLY A 387 3.44 19.23 11.68
C GLY A 387 4.05 18.68 12.96
N ASP A 388 4.34 19.55 13.93
CA ASP A 388 4.87 19.14 15.24
C ASP A 388 3.87 18.30 16.05
N SER A 389 2.61 18.30 15.63
CA SER A 389 1.54 17.44 16.12
C SER A 389 0.64 16.97 14.98
N LEU A 390 -0.10 15.88 15.21
CA LEU A 390 -1.09 15.42 14.23
C LEU A 390 -2.18 16.46 13.97
N THR A 391 -2.58 17.22 15.01
CA THR A 391 -3.54 18.32 14.87
C THR A 391 -3.04 19.38 13.90
N GLU A 392 -1.79 19.81 14.03
CA GLU A 392 -1.20 20.81 13.14
C GLU A 392 -1.07 20.28 11.71
N ALA A 393 -0.59 19.05 11.54
CA ALA A 393 -0.51 18.41 10.23
C ALA A 393 -1.89 18.33 9.56
N ARG A 394 -2.94 17.93 10.32
CA ARG A 394 -4.31 17.87 9.84
C ARG A 394 -4.83 19.24 9.40
N ASP A 395 -4.66 20.25 10.23
CA ASP A 395 -5.17 21.59 9.95
C ASP A 395 -4.50 22.17 8.69
N ARG A 396 -3.20 21.93 8.50
CA ARG A 396 -2.48 22.29 7.28
C ARG A 396 -3.02 21.53 6.04
N ALA A 397 -3.21 20.21 6.14
CA ALA A 397 -3.73 19.42 5.03
C ALA A 397 -5.13 19.90 4.60
N TYR A 398 -6.04 20.10 5.54
CA TYR A 398 -7.38 20.59 5.21
C TYR A 398 -7.39 22.04 4.71
N ALA A 399 -6.50 22.90 5.20
CA ALA A 399 -6.35 24.25 4.66
C ALA A 399 -5.92 24.24 3.18
N MET A 400 -5.15 23.25 2.74
CA MET A 400 -4.85 23.05 1.32
C MET A 400 -6.03 22.44 0.56
N VAL A 401 -6.71 21.44 1.13
CA VAL A 401 -7.92 20.84 0.52
C VAL A 401 -8.96 21.92 0.21
N ASP A 402 -9.17 22.87 1.11
CA ASP A 402 -10.16 23.93 0.96
C ASP A 402 -9.82 24.96 -0.15
N GLN A 403 -8.59 24.96 -0.65
CA GLN A 403 -8.16 25.81 -1.76
C GLN A 403 -8.24 25.10 -3.13
N ILE A 404 -8.48 23.79 -3.14
CA ILE A 404 -8.64 23.01 -4.37
C ILE A 404 -10.09 23.14 -4.87
N ASP A 405 -10.27 23.68 -6.07
CA ASP A 405 -11.57 23.80 -6.73
C ASP A 405 -11.80 22.58 -7.62
N TRP A 406 -12.53 21.60 -7.09
CA TRP A 406 -12.92 20.39 -7.81
C TRP A 406 -14.28 19.87 -7.29
N PRO A 407 -15.41 20.43 -7.81
CA PRO A 407 -16.77 20.08 -7.37
C PRO A 407 -17.17 18.62 -7.62
N GLU A 408 -16.54 17.94 -8.59
CA GLU A 408 -16.78 16.54 -8.91
C GLU A 408 -16.03 15.57 -8.00
N GLY A 409 -15.30 16.09 -7.02
CA GLY A 409 -14.59 15.33 -5.99
C GLY A 409 -15.21 15.44 -4.62
N PHE A 410 -14.81 14.54 -3.74
CA PHE A 410 -15.13 14.57 -2.31
C PHE A 410 -13.95 14.15 -1.45
N VAL A 411 -14.00 14.48 -0.17
CA VAL A 411 -13.04 14.07 0.86
C VAL A 411 -13.80 13.67 2.13
N ARG A 412 -13.15 12.88 2.97
CA ARG A 412 -13.55 12.73 4.37
C ARG A 412 -12.96 13.88 5.19
N ARG A 413 -13.74 14.48 6.08
CA ARG A 413 -13.30 15.57 6.96
C ARG A 413 -12.81 15.09 8.33
N ASP A 414 -12.87 13.80 8.58
CA ASP A 414 -12.54 13.17 9.86
C ASP A 414 -11.21 12.36 9.84
N ILE A 415 -10.36 12.53 8.82
CA ILE A 415 -9.08 11.81 8.77
C ILE A 415 -8.24 12.14 10.00
N GLY A 416 -7.73 11.11 10.67
CA GLY A 416 -6.93 11.23 11.89
C GLY A 416 -7.74 11.22 13.19
N TRP A 417 -9.07 11.18 13.15
CA TRP A 417 -9.93 11.31 14.33
C TRP A 417 -9.63 10.33 15.47
N ARG A 418 -9.08 9.14 15.15
CA ARG A 418 -8.74 8.12 16.17
C ARG A 418 -7.52 8.49 17.02
N ALA A 419 -6.68 9.41 16.53
CA ALA A 419 -5.43 9.80 17.19
C ALA A 419 -5.43 11.28 17.65
N LEU A 420 -6.59 11.96 17.60
CA LEU A 420 -6.77 13.37 17.96
C LEU A 420 -7.53 13.56 19.26
#